data_a1a80767790db5cdb9e30b99200cac98
#
_entry.id   a1a80767790db5cdb9e30b99200cac98
#
_cell.length_a   1.000
_cell.length_b   1.000
_cell.length_c   1.000
_cell.angle_alpha   90.00
_cell.angle_beta   90.00
_cell.angle_gamma   90.00
#
_symmetry.space_group_name_H-M   'P 1'
#
loop_
_entity.id
_entity.type
_entity.pdbx_description
1 polymer ?
#
loop_
_entity_poly.entity_id
_entity_poly.type
_entity_poly.pdbx_seq_one_letter_code
_entity_poly.pdbx_strand_id
1 'polypeptide(L)'
;MLGSKDHTVLKPMKDDPENPFGAVVKQKLFKDPKTGKKELSALNIVNEEGKWDSWSQSLASQFLSKQSPKLAKRQLQAVRDEKRKQLDEIMGLTNPVIRKRMLMSLADDCDSASVHLKAKALPGQASQVLLPMPHLKKGEVYAPNYRDGDVVSLVRYPHGGTFEIPTLTVNNRGKKSRSILGNARDAIGIHPSVAERLSGADFDGDSVLVIPNKGKTRIRSTAPLKGLKGFDPKRTYPGYPGMKRMSDTQTQMGKVSNLITDMTLKGASADELSRAVRHSMVVIDAEKHNLNYKQSEVDNGIAALKRKYQGGADKGAATLISRSKGVQYVPHRKPRSAAKGGPYDAATGRRVYEETGESYINKQGKLVKKQTKSTRMAEATDARKLSSGTLMEGIYAQHANELKAMANDCRKRAISTPAIKRDPRAAKSYAPEVATLRAKLNRALKQKPLERQAQLVAQGVVQKKLESNPNLTKKERAKLEAMAIKTARRRLGYDREGTRVVPTPREWEAIQKGAISNSMMEHILANADLDTIKSMALPREKLPLAGAQKDRIKTLRSNGANTAQIAEALGISTARVREYLNG
;
A
#
# COMPACT_ATOMS: atom_id res chain seq x y z
N MET A 1 -4.42 9.94 27.77
CA MET A 1 -5.05 8.86 28.52
C MET A 1 -6.24 8.32 27.78
N LEU A 2 -6.26 7.09 27.35
CA LEU A 2 -7.31 6.53 26.54
C LEU A 2 -7.90 5.29 27.22
N GLY A 3 -9.21 5.18 27.15
CA GLY A 3 -10.02 4.32 27.97
C GLY A 3 -9.73 2.83 27.91
N SER A 4 -10.05 2.17 28.98
CA SER A 4 -10.10 0.72 29.06
C SER A 4 -11.44 0.19 28.54
N LYS A 5 -11.50 -1.11 28.29
CA LYS A 5 -12.74 -1.83 27.96
C LYS A 5 -13.83 -1.70 29.03
N ASP A 6 -13.46 -1.31 30.23
CA ASP A 6 -14.34 -1.13 31.38
C ASP A 6 -14.99 0.26 31.45
N HIS A 7 -15.02 0.98 30.32
CA HIS A 7 -15.58 2.34 30.23
C HIS A 7 -14.83 3.41 31.04
N THR A 8 -13.73 3.10 31.66
CA THR A 8 -12.77 4.09 32.14
C THR A 8 -12.10 4.74 30.94
N VAL A 9 -12.29 6.02 30.82
CA VAL A 9 -12.02 6.76 29.60
C VAL A 9 -10.54 6.91 29.30
N LEU A 10 -9.65 6.58 30.23
CA LEU A 10 -8.25 6.96 30.11
C LEU A 10 -7.32 5.91 30.68
N LYS A 11 -6.38 5.38 29.88
CA LYS A 11 -5.23 4.63 30.42
C LYS A 11 -4.34 5.58 31.24
N PRO A 12 -3.74 5.11 32.35
CA PRO A 12 -2.74 5.90 33.06
C PRO A 12 -1.62 6.29 32.12
N MET A 13 -1.17 7.53 32.24
CA MET A 13 0.01 8.00 31.51
C MET A 13 1.22 7.17 31.93
N LYS A 14 2.04 6.77 30.97
CA LYS A 14 3.36 6.24 31.29
C LYS A 14 4.27 7.40 31.66
N ASP A 15 5.09 7.22 32.67
CA ASP A 15 6.20 8.12 32.96
C ASP A 15 7.20 8.07 31.81
N ASP A 16 7.02 8.96 30.85
CA ASP A 16 7.91 9.18 29.72
C ASP A 16 8.03 10.70 29.54
N PRO A 17 9.16 11.30 29.98
CA PRO A 17 9.36 12.74 29.89
C PRO A 17 9.29 13.29 28.46
N GLU A 18 9.59 12.45 27.45
CA GLU A 18 9.47 12.82 26.04
C GLU A 18 8.05 12.67 25.49
N ASN A 19 7.18 11.96 26.20
CA ASN A 19 5.79 11.72 25.83
C ASN A 19 4.86 11.77 27.05
N PRO A 20 4.69 12.91 27.69
CA PRO A 20 3.93 13.05 28.94
C PRO A 20 2.45 12.69 28.80
N PHE A 21 1.94 12.56 27.58
CA PHE A 21 0.57 12.19 27.27
C PHE A 21 0.40 10.73 26.82
N GLY A 22 1.38 9.87 27.01
CA GLY A 22 1.29 8.44 26.72
C GLY A 22 1.32 8.13 25.22
N ALA A 23 0.27 7.54 24.68
CA ALA A 23 0.21 7.13 23.28
C ALA A 23 -0.05 8.28 22.31
N VAL A 24 0.59 9.44 22.45
CA VAL A 24 0.41 10.61 21.60
C VAL A 24 1.56 10.76 20.62
N VAL A 25 1.31 11.14 19.41
CA VAL A 25 2.22 11.06 18.30
C VAL A 25 2.36 12.33 17.53
N LYS A 26 3.30 12.34 16.64
CA LYS A 26 3.50 13.38 15.64
C LYS A 26 2.21 13.76 14.95
N GLN A 27 1.87 15.03 14.99
CA GLN A 27 0.83 15.61 14.15
C GLN A 27 1.17 15.38 12.67
N LYS A 28 0.25 14.73 11.96
CA LYS A 28 0.36 14.58 10.52
C LYS A 28 -0.17 15.79 9.80
N LEU A 29 0.50 16.17 8.72
CA LEU A 29 -0.03 17.15 7.78
C LEU A 29 -1.04 16.41 6.87
N PHE A 30 -2.29 16.84 6.89
CA PHE A 30 -3.29 16.42 5.93
C PHE A 30 -3.73 17.59 5.05
N LYS A 31 -4.21 17.29 3.86
CA LYS A 31 -4.75 18.30 2.95
C LYS A 31 -6.26 18.37 3.14
N ASP A 32 -6.77 19.52 3.56
CA ASP A 32 -8.22 19.71 3.66
C ASP A 32 -8.85 19.60 2.27
N PRO A 33 -9.78 18.66 2.06
CA PRO A 33 -10.43 18.48 0.76
C PRO A 33 -11.31 19.66 0.34
N LYS A 34 -11.73 20.52 1.26
CA LYS A 34 -12.55 21.70 0.96
C LYS A 34 -11.70 22.92 0.61
N THR A 35 -10.64 23.17 1.38
CA THR A 35 -9.82 24.38 1.24
C THR A 35 -8.53 24.12 0.47
N GLY A 36 -8.12 22.87 0.30
CA GLY A 36 -6.85 22.50 -0.31
C GLY A 36 -5.61 22.83 0.53
N LYS A 37 -5.78 23.47 1.70
CA LYS A 37 -4.67 23.84 2.60
C LYS A 37 -4.14 22.62 3.34
N LYS A 38 -2.84 22.64 3.64
CA LYS A 38 -2.20 21.68 4.52
C LYS A 38 -2.40 22.11 5.95
N GLU A 39 -3.05 21.28 6.75
CA GLU A 39 -3.33 21.49 8.16
C GLU A 39 -2.69 20.39 9.00
N LEU A 40 -2.32 20.71 10.23
CA LEU A 40 -1.85 19.70 11.18
C LEU A 40 -3.03 18.91 11.72
N SER A 41 -2.83 17.62 11.92
CA SER A 41 -3.75 16.73 12.61
C SER A 41 -4.00 17.24 14.04
N ALA A 42 -5.25 17.17 14.49
CA ALA A 42 -5.60 17.54 15.85
C ALA A 42 -5.04 16.58 16.90
N LEU A 43 -4.61 15.41 16.49
CA LEU A 43 -4.06 14.39 17.35
C LEU A 43 -2.65 14.03 16.93
N ASN A 44 -1.82 13.87 17.94
CA ASN A 44 -0.52 13.28 17.77
C ASN A 44 -0.63 11.78 18.02
N ILE A 45 -0.38 10.92 17.04
CA ILE A 45 -0.43 9.46 17.17
C ILE A 45 0.99 8.88 17.34
N VAL A 46 1.43 8.30 18.45
CA VAL A 46 2.80 7.79 18.73
C VAL A 46 3.05 6.41 18.13
N ASN A 47 2.05 5.54 18.08
CA ASN A 47 2.19 4.20 17.55
C ASN A 47 1.20 3.97 16.42
N GLU A 48 1.69 4.08 15.16
CA GLU A 48 0.92 3.56 14.04
C GLU A 48 1.09 2.05 13.95
N GLU A 49 0.06 1.33 14.29
CA GLU A 49 -0.05 -0.08 13.96
C GLU A 49 -0.44 -0.22 12.49
N GLY A 50 0.56 -0.29 11.61
CA GLY A 50 0.35 -0.53 10.20
C GLY A 50 0.42 0.71 9.30
N LYS A 51 0.27 0.48 8.00
CA LYS A 51 0.30 1.55 6.96
C LYS A 51 -1.12 2.01 6.65
N TRP A 52 -1.78 2.66 7.59
CA TRP A 52 -3.18 3.10 7.49
C TRP A 52 -3.47 3.99 6.30
N ASP A 53 -2.54 4.88 5.93
CA ASP A 53 -2.69 5.74 4.75
C ASP A 53 -2.84 4.91 3.47
N SER A 54 -2.10 3.81 3.35
CA SER A 54 -2.23 2.91 2.20
C SER A 54 -3.50 2.04 2.27
N TRP A 55 -4.03 1.78 3.46
CA TRP A 55 -5.25 1.00 3.64
C TRP A 55 -6.51 1.81 3.35
N SER A 56 -6.48 3.12 3.59
CA SER A 56 -7.57 4.02 3.22
C SER A 56 -7.75 4.17 1.71
N GLN A 57 -6.70 3.89 0.92
CA GLN A 57 -6.71 4.02 -0.55
C GLN A 57 -7.24 2.78 -1.30
N SER A 58 -7.46 1.68 -0.59
CA SER A 58 -7.92 0.42 -1.19
C SER A 58 -8.79 -0.38 -0.23
N LEU A 59 -9.49 -1.39 -0.74
CA LEU A 59 -10.19 -2.37 0.07
C LEU A 59 -9.45 -3.71 0.03
N ALA A 60 -9.21 -4.28 1.21
CA ALA A 60 -8.60 -5.59 1.32
C ALA A 60 -9.54 -6.69 0.80
N SER A 61 -8.97 -7.71 0.15
CA SER A 61 -9.74 -8.84 -0.37
C SER A 61 -10.49 -9.60 0.74
N GLN A 62 -9.88 -9.74 1.91
CA GLN A 62 -10.54 -10.38 3.06
C GLN A 62 -11.78 -9.63 3.56
N PHE A 63 -11.78 -8.31 3.51
CA PHE A 63 -12.96 -7.50 3.82
C PHE A 63 -14.02 -7.63 2.72
N LEU A 64 -13.63 -7.31 1.49
CA LEU A 64 -14.58 -7.20 0.38
C LEU A 64 -15.21 -8.55 0.01
N SER A 65 -14.49 -9.66 0.19
CA SER A 65 -15.03 -11.00 -0.06
C SER A 65 -16.18 -11.41 0.87
N LYS A 66 -16.31 -10.75 2.01
CA LYS A 66 -17.39 -10.96 2.97
C LYS A 66 -18.59 -10.01 2.74
N GLN A 67 -18.49 -9.16 1.73
CA GLN A 67 -19.53 -8.22 1.30
C GLN A 67 -20.38 -8.80 0.18
N SER A 68 -21.33 -8.02 -0.38
CA SER A 68 -22.14 -8.49 -1.48
C SER A 68 -21.33 -8.71 -2.77
N PRO A 69 -21.62 -9.76 -3.56
CA PRO A 69 -20.99 -9.98 -4.86
C PRO A 69 -21.09 -8.77 -5.80
N LYS A 70 -22.20 -8.04 -5.74
CA LYS A 70 -22.43 -6.82 -6.54
C LYS A 70 -21.44 -5.71 -6.18
N LEU A 71 -21.17 -5.52 -4.88
CA LEU A 71 -20.19 -4.55 -4.41
C LEU A 71 -18.78 -4.98 -4.81
N ALA A 72 -18.43 -6.24 -4.60
CA ALA A 72 -17.14 -6.79 -4.98
C ALA A 72 -16.85 -6.61 -6.48
N LYS A 73 -17.80 -7.03 -7.33
CA LYS A 73 -17.68 -6.88 -8.79
C LYS A 73 -17.43 -5.43 -9.20
N ARG A 74 -18.19 -4.48 -8.63
CA ARG A 74 -18.06 -3.06 -8.95
C ARG A 74 -16.69 -2.49 -8.54
N GLN A 75 -16.22 -2.77 -7.32
CA GLN A 75 -14.96 -2.19 -6.83
C GLN A 75 -13.73 -2.82 -7.52
N LEU A 76 -13.81 -4.10 -7.86
CA LEU A 76 -12.77 -4.76 -8.65
C LEU A 76 -12.77 -4.29 -10.11
N GLN A 77 -13.96 -4.05 -10.70
CA GLN A 77 -14.08 -3.47 -12.04
C GLN A 77 -13.46 -2.08 -12.08
N ALA A 78 -13.71 -1.24 -11.09
CA ALA A 78 -13.14 0.11 -11.00
C ALA A 78 -11.59 0.12 -11.02
N VAL A 79 -10.94 -0.91 -10.45
CA VAL A 79 -9.48 -1.07 -10.56
C VAL A 79 -9.07 -1.37 -12.01
N ARG A 80 -9.78 -2.27 -12.67
CA ARG A 80 -9.47 -2.64 -14.07
C ARG A 80 -9.67 -1.45 -15.01
N ASP A 81 -10.73 -0.68 -14.82
CA ASP A 81 -11.02 0.51 -15.63
C ASP A 81 -9.94 1.59 -15.44
N GLU A 82 -9.49 1.78 -14.20
CA GLU A 82 -8.38 2.69 -13.92
C GLU A 82 -7.08 2.23 -14.60
N LYS A 83 -6.77 0.92 -14.57
CA LYS A 83 -5.60 0.38 -15.27
C LYS A 83 -5.70 0.49 -16.80
N ARG A 84 -6.90 0.34 -17.37
CA ARG A 84 -7.15 0.60 -18.80
C ARG A 84 -6.92 2.06 -19.14
N LYS A 85 -7.49 2.98 -18.34
CA LYS A 85 -7.26 4.41 -18.52
C LYS A 85 -5.76 4.77 -18.46
N GLN A 86 -5.02 4.21 -17.50
CA GLN A 86 -3.57 4.38 -17.42
C GLN A 86 -2.85 3.85 -18.68
N LEU A 87 -3.29 2.72 -19.23
CA LEU A 87 -2.75 2.18 -20.49
C LEU A 87 -3.00 3.14 -21.66
N ASP A 88 -4.21 3.67 -21.78
CA ASP A 88 -4.56 4.62 -22.85
C ASP A 88 -3.75 5.91 -22.75
N GLU A 89 -3.58 6.45 -21.54
CA GLU A 89 -2.71 7.60 -21.29
C GLU A 89 -1.25 7.32 -21.69
N ILE A 90 -0.72 6.14 -21.36
CA ILE A 90 0.64 5.75 -21.73
C ILE A 90 0.78 5.60 -23.26
N MET A 91 -0.24 5.04 -23.92
CA MET A 91 -0.24 4.91 -25.39
C MET A 91 -0.26 6.26 -26.09
N GLY A 92 -0.80 7.31 -25.47
CA GLY A 92 -0.77 8.69 -25.95
C GLY A 92 0.60 9.39 -25.83
N LEU A 93 1.57 8.80 -25.11
CA LEU A 93 2.90 9.38 -24.97
C LEU A 93 3.65 9.35 -26.30
N THR A 94 4.23 10.48 -26.70
CA THR A 94 4.96 10.60 -27.97
C THR A 94 6.35 9.96 -27.92
N ASN A 95 7.03 10.01 -26.75
CA ASN A 95 8.37 9.46 -26.60
C ASN A 95 8.34 7.93 -26.40
N PRO A 96 8.86 7.12 -27.34
CA PRO A 96 8.75 5.66 -27.28
C PRO A 96 9.54 5.03 -26.12
N VAL A 97 10.66 5.61 -25.66
CA VAL A 97 11.42 5.05 -24.54
C VAL A 97 10.65 5.20 -23.23
N ILE A 98 10.04 6.36 -23.03
CA ILE A 98 9.18 6.61 -21.88
C ILE A 98 7.96 5.70 -21.93
N ARG A 99 7.28 5.63 -23.08
CA ARG A 99 6.15 4.73 -23.31
C ARG A 99 6.51 3.30 -22.94
N LYS A 100 7.62 2.78 -23.48
CA LYS A 100 8.11 1.44 -23.17
C LYS A 100 8.32 1.23 -21.66
N ARG A 101 8.99 2.18 -20.98
CA ARG A 101 9.24 2.10 -19.55
C ARG A 101 7.96 2.14 -18.73
N MET A 102 7.01 3.02 -19.10
CA MET A 102 5.72 3.14 -18.43
C MET A 102 4.84 1.90 -18.64
N LEU A 103 4.84 1.32 -19.85
CA LEU A 103 4.16 0.05 -20.13
C LEU A 103 4.70 -1.08 -19.26
N MET A 104 6.04 -1.17 -19.08
CA MET A 104 6.65 -2.16 -18.21
C MET A 104 6.28 -1.95 -16.74
N SER A 105 6.26 -0.69 -16.27
CA SER A 105 5.82 -0.36 -14.91
C SER A 105 4.35 -0.72 -14.69
N LEU A 106 3.47 -0.38 -15.64
CA LEU A 106 2.05 -0.74 -15.57
C LEU A 106 1.84 -2.26 -15.57
N ALA A 107 2.65 -3.00 -16.34
CA ALA A 107 2.61 -4.46 -16.35
C ALA A 107 2.95 -5.05 -14.98
N ASP A 108 3.98 -4.53 -14.31
CA ASP A 108 4.36 -4.97 -12.97
C ASP A 108 3.30 -4.60 -11.91
N ASP A 109 2.67 -3.43 -12.06
CA ASP A 109 1.56 -3.01 -11.21
C ASP A 109 0.33 -3.91 -11.39
N CYS A 110 0.00 -4.29 -12.62
CA CYS A 110 -1.09 -5.23 -12.90
C CYS A 110 -0.81 -6.62 -12.33
N ASP A 111 0.42 -7.14 -12.48
CA ASP A 111 0.83 -8.41 -11.88
C ASP A 111 0.70 -8.36 -10.35
N SER A 112 1.19 -7.30 -9.73
CA SER A 112 1.07 -7.08 -8.29
C SER A 112 -0.39 -7.02 -7.85
N ALA A 113 -1.23 -6.26 -8.56
CA ALA A 113 -2.65 -6.14 -8.26
C ALA A 113 -3.37 -7.49 -8.40
N SER A 114 -3.01 -8.33 -9.38
CA SER A 114 -3.57 -9.66 -9.55
C SER A 114 -3.27 -10.61 -8.39
N VAL A 115 -2.08 -10.50 -7.78
CA VAL A 115 -1.67 -11.30 -6.61
C VAL A 115 -2.37 -10.80 -5.34
N HIS A 116 -2.40 -9.50 -5.14
CA HIS A 116 -2.92 -8.88 -3.92
C HIS A 116 -4.44 -8.78 -3.88
N LEU A 117 -5.12 -8.89 -5.02
CA LEU A 117 -6.59 -8.84 -5.13
C LEU A 117 -7.19 -7.59 -4.45
N LYS A 118 -6.49 -6.46 -4.51
CA LYS A 118 -6.96 -5.20 -3.93
C LYS A 118 -8.06 -4.60 -4.80
N ALA A 119 -9.11 -4.08 -4.14
CA ALA A 119 -10.18 -3.36 -4.80
C ALA A 119 -10.04 -1.84 -4.55
N LYS A 120 -10.70 -1.04 -5.39
CA LYS A 120 -10.71 0.42 -5.25
C LYS A 120 -11.42 0.83 -3.96
N ALA A 121 -10.89 1.85 -3.30
CA ALA A 121 -11.53 2.46 -2.14
C ALA A 121 -12.93 2.98 -2.48
N LEU A 122 -13.78 3.01 -1.47
CA LEU A 122 -15.12 3.59 -1.59
C LEU A 122 -15.07 5.11 -1.45
N PRO A 123 -15.96 5.85 -2.12
CA PRO A 123 -16.00 7.30 -2.01
C PRO A 123 -16.18 7.77 -0.56
N GLY A 124 -15.35 8.72 -0.12
CA GLY A 124 -15.37 9.26 1.24
C GLY A 124 -14.82 8.32 2.31
N GLN A 125 -14.22 7.19 1.93
CA GLN A 125 -13.50 6.31 2.86
C GLN A 125 -12.29 7.02 3.43
N ALA A 126 -12.13 6.97 4.76
CA ALA A 126 -10.99 7.59 5.45
C ALA A 126 -10.53 6.71 6.62
N SER A 127 -9.24 6.76 6.93
CA SER A 127 -8.69 6.19 8.15
C SER A 127 -8.75 7.24 9.25
N GLN A 128 -9.32 6.91 10.40
CA GLN A 128 -9.50 7.82 11.52
C GLN A 128 -9.22 7.14 12.85
N VAL A 129 -8.69 7.89 13.80
CA VAL A 129 -8.41 7.40 15.16
C VAL A 129 -9.71 7.31 15.96
N LEU A 130 -9.84 6.27 16.77
CA LEU A 130 -10.98 6.07 17.67
C LEU A 130 -10.76 6.78 19.01
N LEU A 131 -11.75 7.55 19.43
CA LEU A 131 -11.81 8.10 20.79
C LEU A 131 -13.09 7.66 21.52
N PRO A 132 -12.99 7.37 22.82
CA PRO A 132 -14.15 7.00 23.61
C PRO A 132 -14.98 8.24 23.96
N MET A 133 -16.30 8.18 23.71
CA MET A 133 -17.26 9.20 24.06
C MET A 133 -18.48 8.57 24.76
N PRO A 134 -18.44 8.33 26.09
CA PRO A 134 -19.50 7.64 26.84
C PRO A 134 -20.87 8.31 26.78
N HIS A 135 -20.92 9.59 26.44
CA HIS A 135 -22.14 10.37 26.33
C HIS A 135 -22.89 10.19 24.99
N LEU A 136 -22.26 9.56 23.99
CA LEU A 136 -22.94 9.20 22.75
C LEU A 136 -23.83 7.96 22.95
N LYS A 137 -24.88 7.83 22.17
CA LYS A 137 -25.65 6.59 22.10
C LYS A 137 -24.87 5.51 21.37
N LYS A 138 -25.15 4.23 21.68
CA LYS A 138 -24.48 3.07 21.05
C LYS A 138 -24.61 2.99 19.52
N GLY A 139 -25.61 3.67 18.94
CA GLY A 139 -25.83 3.76 17.50
C GLY A 139 -25.27 5.02 16.86
N GLU A 140 -24.58 5.86 17.61
CA GLU A 140 -24.10 7.16 17.15
C GLU A 140 -22.56 7.23 17.07
N VAL A 141 -22.06 8.11 16.20
CA VAL A 141 -20.66 8.45 16.07
C VAL A 141 -20.51 9.95 15.89
N TYR A 142 -19.56 10.55 16.58
CA TYR A 142 -19.13 11.92 16.29
C TYR A 142 -18.04 11.86 15.22
N ALA A 143 -18.31 12.39 14.04
CA ALA A 143 -17.42 12.27 12.89
C ALA A 143 -17.45 13.53 12.01
N PRO A 144 -16.58 14.53 12.29
CA PRO A 144 -16.63 15.85 11.62
C PRO A 144 -16.42 15.83 10.10
N ASN A 145 -15.83 14.77 9.56
CA ASN A 145 -15.65 14.59 8.11
C ASN A 145 -16.95 14.30 7.37
N TYR A 146 -18.00 13.91 8.07
CA TYR A 146 -19.27 13.47 7.49
C TYR A 146 -20.38 14.42 7.94
N ARG A 147 -21.47 14.43 7.17
CA ARG A 147 -22.63 15.25 7.51
C ARG A 147 -23.41 14.62 8.65
N ASP A 148 -24.00 15.47 9.48
CA ASP A 148 -24.93 15.03 10.51
C ASP A 148 -26.07 14.20 9.89
N GLY A 149 -26.40 13.08 10.53
CA GLY A 149 -27.38 12.12 10.03
C GLY A 149 -26.84 11.13 8.96
N ASP A 150 -25.60 11.30 8.47
CA ASP A 150 -24.99 10.30 7.59
C ASP A 150 -24.82 8.96 8.33
N VAL A 151 -24.93 7.86 7.60
CA VAL A 151 -24.64 6.52 8.12
C VAL A 151 -23.24 6.11 7.69
N VAL A 152 -22.42 5.66 8.62
CA VAL A 152 -21.07 5.17 8.37
C VAL A 152 -20.88 3.78 8.94
N SER A 153 -20.05 2.98 8.28
CA SER A 153 -19.61 1.67 8.76
C SER A 153 -18.14 1.74 9.16
N LEU A 154 -17.80 1.17 10.31
CA LEU A 154 -16.44 1.17 10.84
C LEU A 154 -15.80 -0.20 10.66
N VAL A 155 -14.54 -0.24 10.19
CA VAL A 155 -13.78 -1.48 9.98
C VAL A 155 -12.39 -1.32 10.57
N ARG A 156 -12.04 -2.19 11.52
CA ARG A 156 -10.69 -2.30 12.07
C ARG A 156 -10.04 -3.59 11.57
N TYR A 157 -8.76 -3.54 11.25
CA TYR A 157 -7.98 -4.73 10.88
C TYR A 157 -7.08 -5.18 12.04
N PRO A 158 -6.90 -6.50 12.21
CA PRO A 158 -7.45 -7.61 11.45
C PRO A 158 -8.96 -7.75 11.67
N HIS A 159 -9.70 -8.20 10.65
CA HIS A 159 -11.15 -8.18 10.61
C HIS A 159 -11.69 -9.60 10.38
N GLY A 160 -12.49 -10.07 11.32
CA GLY A 160 -13.05 -11.43 11.29
C GLY A 160 -14.24 -11.58 10.34
N GLY A 161 -15.16 -10.62 10.33
CA GLY A 161 -16.36 -10.75 9.50
C GLY A 161 -17.32 -9.55 9.60
N THR A 162 -18.47 -9.68 8.96
CA THR A 162 -19.52 -8.65 8.95
C THR A 162 -20.10 -8.36 10.34
N PHE A 163 -19.92 -9.27 11.28
CA PHE A 163 -20.33 -9.12 12.68
C PHE A 163 -19.41 -8.16 13.47
N GLU A 164 -18.22 -7.85 12.94
CA GLU A 164 -17.28 -6.85 13.50
C GLU A 164 -17.35 -5.50 12.77
N ILE A 165 -18.43 -5.21 12.08
CA ILE A 165 -18.64 -3.96 11.38
C ILE A 165 -19.81 -3.22 12.02
N PRO A 166 -19.60 -2.35 13.02
CA PRO A 166 -20.67 -1.49 13.51
C PRO A 166 -21.05 -0.47 12.43
N THR A 167 -22.35 -0.26 12.29
CA THR A 167 -22.92 0.79 11.43
C THR A 167 -23.57 1.81 12.33
N LEU A 168 -23.14 3.06 12.22
CA LEU A 168 -23.46 4.14 13.16
C LEU A 168 -23.98 5.36 12.39
N THR A 169 -24.86 6.12 13.04
CA THR A 169 -25.36 7.40 12.53
C THR A 169 -24.50 8.54 13.05
N VAL A 170 -24.08 9.42 12.17
CA VAL A 170 -23.27 10.61 12.52
C VAL A 170 -24.13 11.60 13.30
N ASN A 171 -23.69 11.92 14.51
CA ASN A 171 -24.24 12.95 15.37
C ASN A 171 -23.18 13.99 15.71
N ASN A 172 -23.13 15.07 14.94
CA ASN A 172 -22.18 16.17 15.12
C ASN A 172 -22.77 17.36 15.91
N ARG A 173 -24.00 17.23 16.45
CA ARG A 173 -24.70 18.29 17.16
C ARG A 173 -24.32 18.41 18.63
N GLY A 174 -23.80 17.34 19.22
CA GLY A 174 -23.48 17.26 20.64
C GLY A 174 -22.43 18.29 21.07
N LYS A 175 -22.79 19.23 21.96
CA LYS A 175 -21.85 20.24 22.49
C LYS A 175 -20.63 19.60 23.16
N LYS A 176 -20.85 18.54 23.93
CA LYS A 176 -19.78 17.80 24.63
C LYS A 176 -18.83 17.09 23.64
N SER A 177 -19.35 16.48 22.59
CA SER A 177 -18.52 15.86 21.55
C SER A 177 -17.68 16.91 20.81
N ARG A 178 -18.30 18.06 20.51
CA ARG A 178 -17.63 19.17 19.84
C ARG A 178 -16.55 19.80 20.70
N SER A 179 -16.73 19.90 22.02
CA SER A 179 -15.68 20.39 22.93
C SER A 179 -14.48 19.47 23.03
N ILE A 180 -14.65 18.15 22.76
CA ILE A 180 -13.57 17.16 22.79
C ILE A 180 -12.80 17.10 21.47
N LEU A 181 -13.49 16.96 20.35
CA LEU A 181 -12.88 16.75 19.04
C LEU A 181 -12.96 17.96 18.09
N GLY A 182 -13.83 18.92 18.35
CA GLY A 182 -14.00 20.06 17.45
C GLY A 182 -14.25 19.63 16.00
N ASN A 183 -13.44 20.16 15.10
CA ASN A 183 -13.45 19.84 13.68
C ASN A 183 -12.32 18.86 13.27
N ALA A 184 -11.77 18.09 14.22
CA ALA A 184 -10.71 17.12 13.93
C ALA A 184 -11.14 16.14 12.84
N ARG A 185 -10.35 16.06 11.76
CA ARG A 185 -10.70 15.25 10.58
C ARG A 185 -10.04 13.88 10.56
N ASP A 186 -9.10 13.65 11.44
CA ASP A 186 -8.33 12.44 11.61
C ASP A 186 -8.81 11.55 12.76
N ALA A 187 -9.89 11.94 13.45
CA ALA A 187 -10.44 11.20 14.56
C ALA A 187 -11.98 11.16 14.53
N ILE A 188 -12.52 10.14 15.20
CA ILE A 188 -13.96 9.99 15.47
C ILE A 188 -14.17 9.60 16.93
N GLY A 189 -15.35 9.96 17.46
CA GLY A 189 -15.78 9.53 18.79
C GLY A 189 -16.90 8.51 18.73
N ILE A 190 -16.80 7.44 19.50
CA ILE A 190 -17.83 6.40 19.61
C ILE A 190 -18.13 6.09 21.08
N HIS A 191 -19.30 5.54 21.34
CA HIS A 191 -19.59 4.98 22.65
C HIS A 191 -18.64 3.80 22.93
N PRO A 192 -18.00 3.68 24.13
CA PRO A 192 -17.02 2.63 24.43
C PRO A 192 -17.47 1.21 24.14
N SER A 193 -18.75 0.90 24.39
CA SER A 193 -19.29 -0.45 24.10
C SER A 193 -19.30 -0.83 22.61
N VAL A 194 -19.16 0.12 21.69
CA VAL A 194 -19.06 -0.16 20.24
C VAL A 194 -17.70 -0.76 19.89
N ALA A 195 -16.68 -0.48 20.68
CA ALA A 195 -15.33 -1.03 20.49
C ALA A 195 -15.28 -2.57 20.59
N GLU A 196 -16.21 -3.19 21.35
CA GLU A 196 -16.35 -4.66 21.42
C GLU A 196 -16.61 -5.29 20.03
N ARG A 197 -17.16 -4.52 19.09
CA ARG A 197 -17.41 -4.92 17.69
C ARG A 197 -16.32 -4.53 16.74
N LEU A 198 -15.17 -4.06 17.21
CA LEU A 198 -14.05 -3.57 16.40
C LEU A 198 -12.77 -4.36 16.68
N SER A 199 -12.87 -5.69 16.62
CA SER A 199 -11.71 -6.59 16.75
C SER A 199 -10.83 -6.28 17.96
N GLY A 200 -11.46 -6.02 19.11
CA GLY A 200 -10.77 -5.77 20.37
C GLY A 200 -10.12 -4.39 20.48
N ALA A 201 -10.65 -3.38 19.82
CA ALA A 201 -10.23 -1.99 20.01
C ALA A 201 -10.29 -1.58 21.49
N ASP A 202 -9.23 -0.95 21.99
CA ASP A 202 -9.09 -0.54 23.39
C ASP A 202 -8.70 0.94 23.56
N PHE A 203 -8.80 1.72 22.48
CA PHE A 203 -8.57 3.16 22.45
C PHE A 203 -7.14 3.60 22.79
N ASP A 204 -6.15 2.75 22.59
CA ASP A 204 -4.74 3.09 22.82
C ASP A 204 -4.04 3.70 21.60
N GLY A 205 -4.80 4.30 20.71
CA GLY A 205 -4.36 4.85 19.42
C GLY A 205 -4.92 4.05 18.23
N ASP A 206 -5.89 3.18 18.48
CA ASP A 206 -6.58 2.41 17.45
C ASP A 206 -7.13 3.29 16.33
N SER A 207 -6.90 2.86 15.10
CA SER A 207 -7.46 3.47 13.92
C SER A 207 -8.45 2.55 13.23
N VAL A 208 -9.49 3.13 12.67
CA VAL A 208 -10.49 2.43 11.88
C VAL A 208 -10.64 3.03 10.51
N LEU A 209 -11.06 2.20 9.57
CA LEU A 209 -11.54 2.64 8.29
C LEU A 209 -13.02 3.04 8.42
N VAL A 210 -13.31 4.33 8.22
CA VAL A 210 -14.67 4.86 8.21
C VAL A 210 -15.17 4.88 6.78
N ILE A 211 -16.28 4.20 6.51
CA ILE A 211 -16.85 4.06 5.17
C ILE A 211 -18.28 4.63 5.18
N PRO A 212 -18.58 5.68 4.38
CA PRO A 212 -19.94 6.15 4.20
C PRO A 212 -20.84 5.04 3.63
N ASN A 213 -21.94 4.74 4.32
CA ASN A 213 -22.87 3.68 3.95
C ASN A 213 -24.10 4.27 3.24
N LYS A 214 -23.90 4.80 2.03
CA LYS A 214 -24.91 5.54 1.25
C LYS A 214 -25.18 4.91 -0.11
N GLY A 215 -26.43 4.94 -0.53
CA GLY A 215 -26.86 4.63 -1.89
C GLY A 215 -26.35 3.27 -2.40
N LYS A 216 -25.55 3.26 -3.46
CA LYS A 216 -24.96 2.05 -4.06
C LYS A 216 -23.82 1.45 -3.22
N THR A 217 -23.33 2.15 -2.20
CA THR A 217 -22.25 1.72 -1.29
C THR A 217 -22.89 1.16 -0.01
N ARG A 218 -23.51 0.00 -0.11
CA ARG A 218 -24.10 -0.64 1.06
C ARG A 218 -23.14 -1.67 1.64
N ILE A 219 -22.56 -1.34 2.78
CA ILE A 219 -21.71 -2.26 3.53
C ILE A 219 -22.58 -3.20 4.35
N ARG A 220 -22.36 -4.49 4.18
CA ARG A 220 -23.06 -5.53 4.96
C ARG A 220 -22.47 -5.57 6.37
N SER A 221 -23.33 -5.35 7.35
CA SER A 221 -23.09 -5.53 8.77
C SER A 221 -24.11 -6.54 9.31
N THR A 222 -23.68 -7.41 10.21
CA THR A 222 -24.54 -8.38 10.87
C THR A 222 -24.47 -8.21 12.37
N ALA A 223 -25.41 -8.81 13.09
CA ALA A 223 -25.37 -8.83 14.54
C ALA A 223 -24.07 -9.47 15.05
N PRO A 224 -23.58 -9.08 16.24
CA PRO A 224 -22.43 -9.71 16.86
C PRO A 224 -22.65 -11.22 17.04
N LEU A 225 -21.59 -12.00 16.92
CA LEU A 225 -21.67 -13.44 17.17
C LEU A 225 -21.96 -13.69 18.65
N LYS A 226 -23.06 -14.37 18.96
CA LYS A 226 -23.45 -14.67 20.35
C LYS A 226 -22.35 -15.40 21.12
N GLY A 227 -21.62 -16.28 20.45
CA GLY A 227 -20.51 -17.03 21.03
C GLY A 227 -19.30 -16.20 21.47
N LEU A 228 -19.21 -14.91 21.13
CA LEU A 228 -18.13 -14.02 21.57
C LEU A 228 -18.50 -13.20 22.81
N LYS A 229 -19.76 -13.19 23.22
CA LYS A 229 -20.23 -12.40 24.36
C LYS A 229 -19.53 -12.85 25.65
N GLY A 230 -18.88 -11.90 26.33
CA GLY A 230 -18.16 -12.16 27.59
C GLY A 230 -16.89 -13.00 27.47
N PHE A 231 -16.43 -13.28 26.24
CA PHE A 231 -15.18 -14.01 26.06
C PHE A 231 -13.98 -13.08 26.30
N ASP A 232 -13.15 -13.46 27.26
CA ASP A 232 -11.87 -12.82 27.57
C ASP A 232 -10.73 -13.82 27.34
N PRO A 233 -9.87 -13.59 26.34
CA PRO A 233 -8.74 -14.47 26.04
C PRO A 233 -7.78 -14.68 27.21
N LYS A 234 -7.50 -13.62 27.98
CA LYS A 234 -6.53 -13.66 29.12
C LYS A 234 -7.06 -14.47 30.28
N ARG A 235 -8.34 -14.34 30.56
CA ARG A 235 -9.00 -15.07 31.64
C ARG A 235 -9.22 -16.53 31.27
N THR A 236 -9.55 -16.81 29.99
CA THR A 236 -9.92 -18.17 29.55
C THR A 236 -8.69 -19.02 29.25
N TYR A 237 -7.62 -18.43 28.76
CA TYR A 237 -6.41 -19.15 28.33
C TYR A 237 -5.12 -18.54 28.91
N PRO A 238 -5.02 -18.46 30.26
CA PRO A 238 -3.78 -17.97 30.89
C PRO A 238 -2.61 -18.91 30.55
N GLY A 239 -1.41 -18.36 30.53
CA GLY A 239 -0.20 -19.16 30.45
C GLY A 239 0.08 -19.90 31.74
N TYR A 240 0.97 -20.88 31.67
CA TYR A 240 1.43 -21.65 32.82
C TYR A 240 2.96 -21.67 32.88
N PRO A 241 3.55 -21.95 34.09
CA PRO A 241 5.00 -22.04 34.22
C PRO A 241 5.60 -23.09 33.28
N GLY A 242 6.68 -22.71 32.57
CA GLY A 242 7.34 -23.60 31.57
C GLY A 242 6.68 -23.65 30.21
N MET A 243 5.57 -22.95 29.98
CA MET A 243 4.93 -22.89 28.66
C MET A 243 5.84 -22.17 27.65
N LYS A 244 6.02 -22.79 26.48
CA LYS A 244 6.75 -22.15 25.37
C LYS A 244 5.97 -20.96 24.83
N ARG A 245 6.53 -19.78 24.97
CA ARG A 245 5.94 -18.53 24.47
C ARG A 245 5.87 -18.56 22.91
N MET A 246 4.79 -18.02 22.36
CA MET A 246 4.65 -17.82 20.92
C MET A 246 5.67 -16.78 20.44
N SER A 247 6.30 -17.03 19.31
CA SER A 247 7.27 -16.11 18.66
C SER A 247 6.94 -15.81 17.19
N ASP A 248 5.84 -16.41 16.67
CA ASP A 248 5.46 -16.33 15.27
C ASP A 248 3.99 -15.87 15.07
N THR A 249 3.54 -14.93 15.93
CA THR A 249 2.17 -14.40 15.97
C THR A 249 1.62 -14.06 14.58
N GLN A 250 2.41 -13.37 13.73
CA GLN A 250 1.96 -13.00 12.39
C GLN A 250 1.68 -14.22 11.50
N THR A 251 2.49 -15.29 11.63
CA THR A 251 2.27 -16.53 10.88
C THR A 251 1.01 -17.25 11.35
N GLN A 252 0.81 -17.36 12.65
CA GLN A 252 -0.37 -18.00 13.23
C GLN A 252 -1.64 -17.20 12.94
N MET A 253 -1.61 -15.87 13.11
CA MET A 253 -2.72 -15.00 12.71
C MET A 253 -3.06 -15.11 11.23
N GLY A 254 -2.05 -15.22 10.36
CA GLY A 254 -2.26 -15.47 8.94
C GLY A 254 -3.01 -16.77 8.67
N LYS A 255 -2.67 -17.86 9.37
CA LYS A 255 -3.37 -19.15 9.26
C LYS A 255 -4.82 -19.06 9.72
N VAL A 256 -5.07 -18.44 10.87
CA VAL A 256 -6.44 -18.31 11.42
C VAL A 256 -7.28 -17.36 10.57
N SER A 257 -6.74 -16.24 10.13
CA SER A 257 -7.44 -15.30 9.24
C SER A 257 -7.81 -15.95 7.90
N ASN A 258 -6.95 -16.80 7.35
CA ASN A 258 -7.26 -17.58 6.15
C ASN A 258 -8.36 -18.60 6.43
N LEU A 259 -8.33 -19.29 7.58
CA LEU A 259 -9.39 -20.22 7.97
C LEU A 259 -10.74 -19.51 8.07
N ILE A 260 -10.81 -18.39 8.79
CA ILE A 260 -12.05 -17.59 8.91
C ILE A 260 -12.55 -17.12 7.54
N THR A 261 -11.65 -16.77 6.63
CA THR A 261 -12.00 -16.38 5.26
C THR A 261 -12.59 -17.57 4.48
N ASP A 262 -11.93 -18.73 4.54
CA ASP A 262 -12.40 -19.95 3.88
C ASP A 262 -13.75 -20.39 4.43
N MET A 263 -13.92 -20.36 5.74
CA MET A 263 -15.17 -20.67 6.43
C MET A 263 -16.31 -19.73 6.00
N THR A 264 -16.04 -18.42 5.97
CA THR A 264 -17.05 -17.43 5.57
C THR A 264 -17.49 -17.62 4.12
N LEU A 265 -16.56 -17.83 3.21
CA LEU A 265 -16.85 -18.04 1.78
C LEU A 265 -17.59 -19.36 1.52
N LYS A 266 -17.35 -20.36 2.33
CA LYS A 266 -17.99 -21.68 2.25
C LYS A 266 -19.25 -21.82 3.13
N GLY A 267 -19.75 -20.71 3.72
CA GLY A 267 -21.02 -20.68 4.43
C GLY A 267 -21.00 -21.33 5.82
N ALA A 268 -19.92 -21.17 6.58
CA ALA A 268 -19.86 -21.67 7.95
C ALA A 268 -20.94 -21.05 8.84
N SER A 269 -21.42 -21.82 9.82
CA SER A 269 -22.38 -21.36 10.81
C SER A 269 -21.81 -20.29 11.74
N ALA A 270 -22.67 -19.52 12.41
CA ALA A 270 -22.28 -18.52 13.36
C ALA A 270 -21.49 -19.11 14.56
N ASP A 271 -21.85 -20.33 14.98
CA ASP A 271 -21.11 -21.03 16.04
C ASP A 271 -19.71 -21.43 15.61
N GLU A 272 -19.56 -22.02 14.44
CA GLU A 272 -18.24 -22.37 13.89
C GLU A 272 -17.35 -21.14 13.72
N LEU A 273 -17.91 -20.04 13.20
CA LEU A 273 -17.19 -18.77 13.10
C LEU A 273 -16.79 -18.23 14.47
N SER A 274 -17.66 -18.32 15.47
CA SER A 274 -17.35 -17.90 16.85
C SER A 274 -16.14 -18.64 17.40
N ARG A 275 -16.07 -19.96 17.21
CA ARG A 275 -14.92 -20.78 17.64
C ARG A 275 -13.61 -20.34 16.98
N ALA A 276 -13.62 -20.14 15.68
CA ALA A 276 -12.43 -19.68 14.96
C ALA A 276 -12.00 -18.25 15.38
N VAL A 277 -12.98 -17.35 15.63
CA VAL A 277 -12.71 -15.97 16.08
C VAL A 277 -12.21 -15.94 17.52
N ARG A 278 -12.76 -16.75 18.46
CA ARG A 278 -12.20 -16.90 19.80
C ARG A 278 -10.72 -17.29 19.75
N HIS A 279 -10.41 -18.30 18.93
CA HIS A 279 -9.02 -18.70 18.75
C HIS A 279 -8.15 -17.58 18.17
N SER A 280 -8.64 -16.78 17.21
CA SER A 280 -7.89 -15.64 16.67
C SER A 280 -7.60 -14.57 17.73
N MET A 281 -8.55 -14.30 18.65
CA MET A 281 -8.37 -13.37 19.75
C MET A 281 -7.30 -13.84 20.75
N VAL A 282 -7.18 -15.15 20.96
CA VAL A 282 -6.10 -15.72 21.77
C VAL A 282 -4.76 -15.61 21.06
N VAL A 283 -4.71 -15.95 19.77
CA VAL A 283 -3.47 -15.95 18.97
C VAL A 283 -2.86 -14.56 18.86
N ILE A 284 -3.67 -13.51 18.64
CA ILE A 284 -3.16 -12.14 18.50
C ILE A 284 -2.47 -11.63 19.77
N ASP A 285 -2.98 -12.04 20.92
CA ASP A 285 -2.49 -11.63 22.23
C ASP A 285 -1.49 -12.62 22.88
N ALA A 286 -1.30 -13.79 22.27
CA ALA A 286 -0.52 -14.88 22.87
C ALA A 286 0.95 -14.52 23.11
N GLU A 287 1.58 -13.79 22.21
CA GLU A 287 2.97 -13.34 22.38
C GLU A 287 3.10 -12.25 23.46
N LYS A 288 2.17 -11.29 23.47
CA LYS A 288 2.18 -10.15 24.40
C LYS A 288 1.87 -10.57 25.82
N HIS A 289 0.91 -11.46 26.01
CA HIS A 289 0.37 -11.84 27.32
C HIS A 289 0.65 -13.29 27.71
N ASN A 290 1.50 -14.00 26.98
CA ASN A 290 1.86 -15.40 27.23
C ASN A 290 0.64 -16.32 27.34
N LEU A 291 -0.32 -16.23 26.37
CA LEU A 291 -1.55 -17.00 26.43
C LEU A 291 -1.36 -18.43 25.88
N ASN A 292 -2.13 -19.38 26.44
CA ASN A 292 -2.12 -20.77 26.00
C ASN A 292 -2.92 -20.98 24.70
N TYR A 293 -2.35 -20.53 23.60
CA TYR A 293 -2.98 -20.64 22.27
C TYR A 293 -3.14 -22.09 21.80
N LYS A 294 -2.31 -23.02 22.27
CA LYS A 294 -2.43 -24.43 21.93
C LYS A 294 -3.68 -25.06 22.53
N GLN A 295 -3.98 -24.76 23.79
CA GLN A 295 -5.23 -25.20 24.41
C GLN A 295 -6.43 -24.58 23.70
N SER A 296 -6.34 -23.30 23.35
CA SER A 296 -7.40 -22.64 22.57
C SER A 296 -7.60 -23.28 21.17
N GLU A 297 -6.55 -23.78 20.53
CA GLU A 297 -6.66 -24.51 19.26
C GLU A 297 -7.50 -25.80 19.41
N VAL A 298 -7.27 -26.52 20.52
CA VAL A 298 -7.99 -27.76 20.85
C VAL A 298 -9.44 -27.49 21.22
N ASP A 299 -9.68 -26.61 22.18
CA ASP A 299 -11.02 -26.35 22.74
C ASP A 299 -11.98 -25.75 21.70
N ASN A 300 -11.48 -24.92 20.79
CA ASN A 300 -12.26 -24.37 19.69
C ASN A 300 -12.35 -25.31 18.49
N GLY A 301 -11.77 -26.50 18.55
CA GLY A 301 -11.85 -27.53 17.51
C GLY A 301 -11.27 -27.08 16.17
N ILE A 302 -10.18 -26.31 16.17
CA ILE A 302 -9.61 -25.70 14.98
C ILE A 302 -9.17 -26.77 13.95
N ALA A 303 -8.65 -27.91 14.40
CA ALA A 303 -8.31 -29.04 13.52
C ALA A 303 -9.54 -29.59 12.78
N ALA A 304 -10.70 -29.67 13.44
CA ALA A 304 -11.95 -30.10 12.81
C ALA A 304 -12.46 -29.06 11.80
N LEU A 305 -12.38 -27.77 12.13
CA LEU A 305 -12.74 -26.69 11.21
C LEU A 305 -11.83 -26.68 9.96
N LYS A 306 -10.52 -26.90 10.13
CA LYS A 306 -9.59 -27.05 9.01
C LYS A 306 -9.94 -28.26 8.15
N ARG A 307 -10.28 -29.42 8.74
CA ARG A 307 -10.75 -30.60 7.96
C ARG A 307 -11.97 -30.25 7.12
N LYS A 308 -12.96 -29.61 7.70
CA LYS A 308 -14.22 -29.29 7.03
C LYS A 308 -14.05 -28.23 5.92
N TYR A 309 -13.28 -27.17 6.17
CA TYR A 309 -13.22 -26.01 5.28
C TYR A 309 -11.94 -25.91 4.45
N GLN A 310 -10.85 -26.59 4.84
CA GLN A 310 -9.56 -26.55 4.16
C GLN A 310 -9.09 -27.92 3.63
N GLY A 311 -9.87 -28.98 3.90
CA GLY A 311 -9.60 -30.32 3.36
C GLY A 311 -8.60 -31.14 4.18
N GLY A 312 -8.28 -30.74 5.42
CA GLY A 312 -7.44 -31.50 6.36
C GLY A 312 -6.97 -30.66 7.53
N ALA A 313 -6.66 -31.32 8.68
CA ALA A 313 -6.19 -30.64 9.89
C ALA A 313 -4.90 -29.84 9.66
N ASP A 314 -3.99 -30.39 8.84
CA ASP A 314 -2.70 -29.79 8.51
C ASP A 314 -2.71 -29.06 7.15
N LYS A 315 -3.84 -29.04 6.48
CA LYS A 315 -4.00 -28.28 5.25
C LYS A 315 -4.11 -26.78 5.54
N GLY A 316 -3.56 -26.01 4.62
CA GLY A 316 -3.63 -24.54 4.67
C GLY A 316 -4.79 -23.98 3.84
N ALA A 317 -4.69 -22.70 3.52
CA ALA A 317 -5.68 -21.93 2.78
C ALA A 317 -6.33 -22.68 1.60
N ALA A 318 -7.66 -22.59 1.49
CA ALA A 318 -8.47 -23.40 0.55
C ALA A 318 -9.16 -22.60 -0.54
N THR A 319 -9.48 -21.33 -0.31
CA THR A 319 -10.12 -20.46 -1.31
C THR A 319 -9.09 -19.67 -2.10
N LEU A 320 -9.46 -19.19 -3.28
CA LEU A 320 -8.61 -18.35 -4.12
C LEU A 320 -8.08 -17.14 -3.34
N ILE A 321 -8.94 -16.49 -2.54
CA ILE A 321 -8.60 -15.27 -1.80
C ILE A 321 -7.54 -15.57 -0.73
N SER A 322 -7.68 -16.68 -0.01
CA SER A 322 -6.72 -17.10 1.00
C SER A 322 -5.44 -17.72 0.41
N ARG A 323 -5.53 -18.32 -0.79
CA ARG A 323 -4.40 -18.95 -1.50
C ARG A 323 -3.54 -17.99 -2.31
N SER A 324 -4.09 -16.88 -2.80
CA SER A 324 -3.45 -16.03 -3.81
C SER A 324 -2.00 -15.66 -3.47
N LYS A 325 -1.76 -15.27 -2.22
CA LYS A 325 -0.43 -14.89 -1.68
C LYS A 325 0.35 -16.06 -1.09
N GLY A 326 -0.25 -17.26 -1.08
CA GLY A 326 0.39 -18.45 -0.52
C GLY A 326 1.73 -18.73 -1.19
N VAL A 327 2.74 -19.07 -0.38
CA VAL A 327 4.07 -19.39 -0.89
C VAL A 327 4.03 -20.67 -1.70
N GLN A 328 4.66 -20.63 -2.87
CA GLN A 328 4.97 -21.77 -3.71
C GLN A 328 6.47 -21.78 -3.97
N TYR A 329 7.11 -22.92 -3.76
CA TYR A 329 8.50 -23.11 -4.11
C TYR A 329 8.58 -23.63 -5.54
N VAL A 330 9.39 -22.95 -6.35
CA VAL A 330 9.67 -23.32 -7.74
C VAL A 330 11.17 -23.56 -7.92
N PRO A 331 11.63 -24.34 -8.92
CA PRO A 331 13.05 -24.46 -9.19
C PRO A 331 13.73 -23.09 -9.28
N HIS A 332 14.97 -23.00 -8.79
CA HIS A 332 15.72 -21.76 -8.89
C HIS A 332 15.89 -21.38 -10.36
N ARG A 333 15.47 -20.18 -10.73
CA ARG A 333 15.38 -19.74 -12.11
C ARG A 333 15.73 -18.26 -12.24
N LYS A 334 16.26 -17.91 -13.40
CA LYS A 334 16.55 -16.52 -13.81
C LYS A 334 15.70 -16.15 -15.03
N PRO A 335 15.44 -14.85 -15.26
CA PRO A 335 14.82 -14.41 -16.50
C PRO A 335 15.67 -14.85 -17.71
N ARG A 336 15.03 -15.28 -18.79
CA ARG A 336 15.70 -15.64 -20.04
C ARG A 336 16.55 -14.46 -20.53
N SER A 337 17.77 -14.77 -21.00
CA SER A 337 18.74 -13.75 -21.43
C SER A 337 18.32 -13.03 -22.73
N ALA A 338 18.85 -11.83 -22.94
CA ALA A 338 18.60 -11.05 -24.17
C ALA A 338 19.04 -11.80 -25.44
N ALA A 339 20.15 -12.55 -25.37
CA ALA A 339 20.65 -13.36 -26.49
C ALA A 339 19.68 -14.47 -26.91
N LYS A 340 18.83 -14.93 -26.01
CA LYS A 340 17.80 -15.95 -26.27
C LYS A 340 16.40 -15.34 -26.48
N GLY A 341 16.30 -14.05 -26.79
CA GLY A 341 15.04 -13.35 -27.04
C GLY A 341 14.45 -12.61 -25.81
N GLY A 342 15.26 -12.45 -24.74
CA GLY A 342 14.90 -11.63 -23.58
C GLY A 342 13.89 -12.24 -22.62
N PRO A 343 13.55 -11.54 -21.52
CA PRO A 343 12.81 -12.09 -20.39
C PRO A 343 11.31 -12.28 -20.64
N TYR A 344 10.83 -11.91 -21.81
CA TYR A 344 9.42 -12.01 -22.17
C TYR A 344 9.23 -12.68 -23.54
N ASP A 345 8.17 -13.42 -23.66
CA ASP A 345 7.74 -13.99 -24.94
C ASP A 345 7.07 -12.90 -25.80
N ALA A 346 7.53 -12.68 -27.02
CA ALA A 346 7.06 -11.61 -27.88
C ALA A 346 5.60 -11.80 -28.32
N ALA A 347 5.15 -13.03 -28.52
CA ALA A 347 3.80 -13.34 -28.97
C ALA A 347 2.77 -13.20 -27.83
N THR A 348 3.12 -13.63 -26.62
CA THR A 348 2.19 -13.69 -25.48
C THR A 348 2.41 -12.60 -24.44
N GLY A 349 3.57 -11.94 -24.39
CA GLY A 349 3.97 -11.00 -23.34
C GLY A 349 4.27 -11.65 -21.98
N ARG A 350 4.25 -12.99 -21.92
CA ARG A 350 4.50 -13.71 -20.67
C ARG A 350 5.98 -13.68 -20.30
N ARG A 351 6.25 -13.68 -19.00
CA ARG A 351 7.61 -13.83 -18.48
C ARG A 351 8.13 -15.23 -18.80
N VAL A 352 9.36 -15.31 -19.30
CA VAL A 352 10.05 -16.55 -19.59
C VAL A 352 11.25 -16.67 -18.66
N TYR A 353 11.37 -17.84 -18.03
CA TYR A 353 12.44 -18.13 -17.10
C TYR A 353 13.26 -19.34 -17.58
N GLU A 354 14.53 -19.35 -17.21
CA GLU A 354 15.44 -20.48 -17.39
C GLU A 354 15.82 -21.03 -16.04
N GLU A 355 15.65 -22.31 -15.81
CA GLU A 355 16.11 -22.97 -14.60
C GLU A 355 17.64 -22.96 -14.53
N THR A 356 18.20 -22.68 -13.36
CA THR A 356 19.66 -22.60 -13.21
C THR A 356 20.30 -23.96 -12.96
N GLY A 357 19.49 -24.98 -12.58
CA GLY A 357 20.00 -26.30 -12.21
C GLY A 357 20.83 -26.33 -10.91
N GLU A 358 20.98 -25.20 -10.22
CA GLU A 358 21.79 -25.10 -9.02
C GLU A 358 21.30 -26.02 -7.90
N SER A 359 22.27 -26.67 -7.22
CA SER A 359 22.04 -27.53 -6.07
C SER A 359 22.96 -27.13 -4.93
N TYR A 360 22.61 -27.49 -3.71
CA TYR A 360 23.42 -27.25 -2.52
C TYR A 360 23.30 -28.41 -1.54
N ILE A 361 24.28 -28.59 -0.68
CA ILE A 361 24.24 -29.59 0.39
C ILE A 361 23.51 -28.97 1.59
N ASN A 362 22.42 -29.58 2.04
CA ASN A 362 21.66 -29.12 3.20
C ASN A 362 22.37 -29.47 4.52
N LYS A 363 21.81 -29.02 5.66
CA LYS A 363 22.36 -29.27 7.01
C LYS A 363 22.44 -30.77 7.37
N GLN A 364 21.73 -31.63 6.67
CA GLN A 364 21.75 -33.09 6.82
C GLN A 364 22.72 -33.79 5.84
N GLY A 365 23.58 -33.03 5.14
CA GLY A 365 24.54 -33.60 4.16
C GLY A 365 23.90 -34.07 2.84
N LYS A 366 22.62 -33.82 2.60
CA LYS A 366 21.90 -34.26 1.39
C LYS A 366 21.96 -33.18 0.29
N LEU A 367 22.27 -33.60 -0.93
CA LEU A 367 22.20 -32.72 -2.12
C LEU A 367 20.74 -32.38 -2.43
N VAL A 368 20.40 -31.08 -2.41
CA VAL A 368 19.06 -30.58 -2.65
C VAL A 368 19.08 -29.54 -3.78
N LYS A 369 18.14 -29.65 -4.72
CA LYS A 369 17.98 -28.60 -5.77
C LYS A 369 17.55 -27.28 -5.14
N LYS A 370 18.24 -26.21 -5.52
CA LYS A 370 17.92 -24.86 -5.08
C LYS A 370 16.53 -24.45 -5.57
N GLN A 371 15.75 -23.82 -4.70
CA GLN A 371 14.40 -23.34 -4.99
C GLN A 371 14.27 -21.85 -4.75
N THR A 372 13.35 -21.22 -5.46
CA THR A 372 12.96 -19.80 -5.29
C THR A 372 11.53 -19.72 -4.77
N LYS A 373 11.27 -18.79 -3.86
CA LYS A 373 9.91 -18.49 -3.38
C LYS A 373 9.15 -17.69 -4.43
N SER A 374 7.95 -18.13 -4.76
CA SER A 374 6.97 -17.40 -5.57
C SER A 374 5.62 -17.42 -4.87
N THR A 375 4.60 -16.78 -5.46
CA THR A 375 3.22 -16.86 -4.94
C THR A 375 2.40 -17.79 -5.83
N ARG A 376 1.42 -18.48 -5.24
CA ARG A 376 0.53 -19.37 -6.00
C ARG A 376 -0.18 -18.64 -7.15
N MET A 377 -0.60 -17.38 -6.93
CA MET A 377 -1.24 -16.58 -7.97
C MET A 377 -0.27 -16.19 -9.09
N ALA A 378 1.00 -15.90 -8.78
CA ALA A 378 1.99 -15.56 -9.80
C ALA A 378 2.22 -16.77 -10.74
N GLU A 379 2.29 -17.99 -10.18
CA GLU A 379 2.52 -19.21 -10.94
C GLU A 379 1.26 -19.74 -11.64
N ALA A 380 0.07 -19.39 -11.18
CA ALA A 380 -1.16 -19.84 -11.80
C ALA A 380 -1.37 -19.17 -13.17
N THR A 381 -1.47 -19.94 -14.23
CA THR A 381 -1.84 -19.44 -15.57
C THR A 381 -3.29 -18.99 -15.64
N ASP A 382 -4.16 -19.61 -14.85
CA ASP A 382 -5.56 -19.27 -14.68
C ASP A 382 -5.88 -19.26 -13.18
N ALA A 383 -6.32 -18.11 -12.68
CA ALA A 383 -6.66 -17.91 -11.28
C ALA A 383 -7.79 -18.84 -10.80
N ARG A 384 -8.67 -19.31 -11.70
CA ARG A 384 -9.73 -20.27 -11.38
C ARG A 384 -9.21 -21.57 -10.81
N LYS A 385 -7.99 -21.97 -11.15
CA LYS A 385 -7.33 -23.16 -10.58
C LYS A 385 -7.08 -23.07 -9.06
N LEU A 386 -7.11 -21.86 -8.51
CA LEU A 386 -6.98 -21.63 -7.07
C LEU A 386 -8.33 -21.54 -6.36
N SER A 387 -9.43 -21.50 -7.09
CA SER A 387 -10.78 -21.35 -6.56
C SER A 387 -11.32 -22.67 -6.01
N SER A 388 -12.16 -22.59 -4.98
CA SER A 388 -12.98 -23.70 -4.50
C SER A 388 -14.39 -23.71 -5.12
N GLY A 389 -14.66 -22.83 -6.08
CA GLY A 389 -15.90 -22.83 -6.87
C GLY A 389 -17.00 -21.87 -6.40
N THR A 390 -16.77 -21.02 -5.38
CA THR A 390 -17.79 -20.07 -4.94
C THR A 390 -17.96 -18.92 -5.92
N LEU A 391 -19.18 -18.33 -5.96
CA LEU A 391 -19.49 -17.16 -6.81
C LEU A 391 -18.50 -16.00 -6.57
N MET A 392 -18.17 -15.73 -5.31
CA MET A 392 -17.25 -14.66 -4.94
C MET A 392 -15.86 -14.93 -5.51
N GLU A 393 -15.36 -16.15 -5.41
CA GLU A 393 -14.07 -16.53 -5.98
C GLU A 393 -14.06 -16.44 -7.51
N GLY A 394 -15.18 -16.75 -8.18
CA GLY A 394 -15.34 -16.55 -9.62
C GLY A 394 -15.12 -15.09 -10.02
N ILE A 395 -15.67 -14.12 -9.25
CA ILE A 395 -15.47 -12.69 -9.47
C ILE A 395 -14.00 -12.30 -9.30
N TYR A 396 -13.34 -12.80 -8.27
CA TYR A 396 -11.92 -12.54 -8.02
C TYR A 396 -11.00 -13.22 -9.04
N ALA A 397 -11.35 -14.42 -9.49
CA ALA A 397 -10.59 -15.11 -10.54
C ALA A 397 -10.66 -14.35 -11.87
N GLN A 398 -11.83 -13.88 -12.26
CA GLN A 398 -11.98 -13.01 -13.43
C GLN A 398 -11.13 -11.75 -13.31
N HIS A 399 -11.18 -11.07 -12.17
CA HIS A 399 -10.38 -9.88 -11.91
C HIS A 399 -8.88 -10.15 -12.05
N ALA A 400 -8.37 -11.22 -11.42
CA ALA A 400 -6.95 -11.58 -11.49
C ALA A 400 -6.52 -11.93 -12.93
N ASN A 401 -7.33 -12.70 -13.65
CA ASN A 401 -7.04 -13.09 -15.03
C ASN A 401 -7.03 -11.90 -15.99
N GLU A 402 -7.98 -10.97 -15.85
CA GLU A 402 -8.00 -9.75 -16.67
C GLU A 402 -6.77 -8.86 -16.41
N LEU A 403 -6.34 -8.73 -15.14
CA LEU A 403 -5.12 -7.98 -14.81
C LEU A 403 -3.86 -8.65 -15.37
N LYS A 404 -3.76 -9.99 -15.31
CA LYS A 404 -2.65 -10.75 -15.93
C LYS A 404 -2.64 -10.58 -17.44
N ALA A 405 -3.81 -10.62 -18.09
CA ALA A 405 -3.92 -10.38 -19.52
C ALA A 405 -3.45 -8.96 -19.89
N MET A 406 -3.85 -7.96 -19.12
CA MET A 406 -3.41 -6.57 -19.30
C MET A 406 -1.90 -6.42 -19.09
N ALA A 407 -1.32 -7.06 -18.09
CA ALA A 407 0.13 -7.05 -17.88
C ALA A 407 0.88 -7.63 -19.08
N ASN A 408 0.38 -8.73 -19.64
CA ASN A 408 0.95 -9.34 -20.84
C ASN A 408 0.80 -8.43 -22.07
N ASP A 409 -0.35 -7.77 -22.26
CA ASP A 409 -0.57 -6.82 -23.36
C ASP A 409 0.37 -5.62 -23.24
N CYS A 410 0.56 -5.06 -22.05
CA CYS A 410 1.53 -3.98 -21.83
C CYS A 410 2.95 -4.43 -22.22
N ARG A 411 3.37 -5.64 -21.88
CA ARG A 411 4.70 -6.17 -22.27
C ARG A 411 4.83 -6.39 -23.76
N LYS A 412 3.81 -6.94 -24.43
CA LYS A 412 3.80 -7.07 -25.90
C LYS A 412 4.00 -5.71 -26.56
N ARG A 413 3.22 -4.71 -26.15
CA ARG A 413 3.35 -3.34 -26.68
C ARG A 413 4.72 -2.73 -26.37
N ALA A 414 5.28 -2.99 -25.17
CA ALA A 414 6.61 -2.53 -24.81
C ALA A 414 7.71 -3.15 -25.68
N ILE A 415 7.60 -4.43 -26.00
CA ILE A 415 8.55 -5.14 -26.88
C ILE A 415 8.48 -4.61 -28.32
N SER A 416 7.28 -4.37 -28.82
CA SER A 416 7.07 -3.84 -30.18
C SER A 416 7.35 -2.32 -30.31
N THR A 417 7.62 -1.62 -29.20
CA THR A 417 7.92 -0.18 -29.25
C THR A 417 9.32 0.06 -29.81
N PRO A 418 9.45 0.81 -30.93
CA PRO A 418 10.74 1.07 -31.56
C PRO A 418 11.67 1.92 -30.68
N ALA A 419 12.98 1.78 -30.89
CA ALA A 419 13.96 2.65 -30.26
C ALA A 419 13.95 4.06 -30.90
N ILE A 420 14.32 5.08 -30.11
CA ILE A 420 14.48 6.45 -30.62
C ILE A 420 15.76 6.55 -31.45
N LYS A 421 15.66 7.19 -32.62
CA LYS A 421 16.84 7.69 -33.33
C LYS A 421 17.18 9.10 -32.83
N ARG A 422 18.45 9.32 -32.47
CA ARG A 422 18.94 10.65 -32.08
C ARG A 422 18.83 11.60 -33.30
N ASP A 423 18.29 12.81 -33.04
CA ASP A 423 18.29 13.90 -34.03
C ASP A 423 19.56 14.75 -33.83
N PRO A 424 20.50 14.77 -34.81
CA PRO A 424 21.72 15.56 -34.72
C PRO A 424 21.46 17.07 -34.66
N ARG A 425 20.41 17.56 -35.33
CA ARG A 425 20.04 18.99 -35.32
C ARG A 425 19.54 19.42 -33.95
N ALA A 426 18.64 18.64 -33.37
CA ALA A 426 18.18 18.86 -32.02
C ALA A 426 19.33 18.76 -31.00
N ALA A 427 20.23 17.77 -31.14
CA ALA A 427 21.40 17.62 -30.28
C ALA A 427 22.32 18.84 -30.31
N LYS A 428 22.48 19.49 -31.46
CA LYS A 428 23.26 20.74 -31.61
C LYS A 428 22.53 21.92 -30.94
N SER A 429 21.22 22.05 -31.16
CA SER A 429 20.40 23.17 -30.65
C SER A 429 20.26 23.13 -29.12
N TYR A 430 20.27 21.93 -28.52
CA TYR A 430 20.12 21.72 -27.08
C TYR A 430 21.43 21.22 -26.41
N ALA A 431 22.60 21.59 -27.00
CA ALA A 431 23.89 21.12 -26.49
C ALA A 431 24.14 21.43 -25.00
N PRO A 432 23.80 22.62 -24.48
CA PRO A 432 23.92 22.92 -23.06
C PRO A 432 23.07 22.01 -22.17
N GLU A 433 21.80 21.78 -22.54
CA GLU A 433 20.86 20.94 -21.82
C GLU A 433 21.28 19.46 -21.82
N VAL A 434 21.82 18.99 -22.94
CA VAL A 434 22.39 17.64 -23.04
C VAL A 434 23.61 17.50 -22.14
N ALA A 435 24.47 18.52 -22.05
CA ALA A 435 25.64 18.54 -21.18
C ALA A 435 25.23 18.48 -19.69
N THR A 436 24.25 19.29 -19.27
CA THR A 436 23.75 19.29 -17.89
C THR A 436 23.04 17.98 -17.53
N LEU A 437 22.23 17.41 -18.43
CA LEU A 437 21.64 16.08 -18.23
C LEU A 437 22.70 14.99 -18.06
N ARG A 438 23.77 15.04 -18.86
CA ARG A 438 24.90 14.10 -18.74
C ARG A 438 25.63 14.27 -17.43
N ALA A 439 25.85 15.50 -16.96
CA ALA A 439 26.46 15.78 -15.67
C ALA A 439 25.59 15.23 -14.52
N LYS A 440 24.29 15.47 -14.54
CA LYS A 440 23.33 14.91 -13.56
C LYS A 440 23.34 13.38 -13.58
N LEU A 441 23.33 12.77 -14.75
CA LEU A 441 23.39 11.31 -14.89
C LEU A 441 24.69 10.73 -14.33
N ASN A 442 25.83 11.32 -14.68
CA ASN A 442 27.14 10.90 -14.19
C ASN A 442 27.23 11.03 -12.67
N ARG A 443 26.69 12.11 -12.10
CA ARG A 443 26.60 12.30 -10.64
C ARG A 443 25.75 11.18 -9.99
N ALA A 444 24.57 10.92 -10.54
CA ALA A 444 23.69 9.86 -10.02
C ALA A 444 24.34 8.48 -10.10
N LEU A 445 25.03 8.16 -11.21
CA LEU A 445 25.74 6.89 -11.37
C LEU A 445 26.90 6.74 -10.38
N LYS A 446 27.66 7.82 -10.10
CA LYS A 446 28.75 7.82 -9.12
C LYS A 446 28.21 7.67 -7.68
N GLN A 447 27.08 8.29 -7.37
CA GLN A 447 26.51 8.28 -6.01
C GLN A 447 25.71 7.02 -5.67
N LYS A 448 25.19 6.32 -6.65
CA LYS A 448 24.38 5.10 -6.44
C LYS A 448 25.14 3.95 -5.73
N PRO A 449 26.40 3.62 -6.08
CA PRO A 449 27.19 2.66 -5.30
C PRO A 449 27.44 3.13 -3.88
N LEU A 450 27.68 4.43 -3.65
CA LEU A 450 27.89 5.03 -2.34
C LEU A 450 26.63 4.92 -1.47
N GLU A 451 25.44 5.15 -2.06
CA GLU A 451 24.16 4.95 -1.36
C GLU A 451 23.99 3.48 -0.93
N ARG A 452 24.31 2.53 -1.81
CA ARG A 452 24.28 1.10 -1.47
C ARG A 452 25.27 0.76 -0.35
N GLN A 453 26.47 1.31 -0.41
CA GLN A 453 27.48 1.17 0.64
C GLN A 453 27.00 1.78 1.95
N ALA A 454 26.40 2.98 1.92
CA ALA A 454 25.82 3.61 3.11
C ALA A 454 24.73 2.75 3.74
N GLN A 455 23.86 2.13 2.92
CA GLN A 455 22.81 1.22 3.41
C GLN A 455 23.42 -0.02 4.08
N LEU A 456 24.46 -0.62 3.51
CA LEU A 456 25.16 -1.78 4.11
C LEU A 456 25.83 -1.40 5.43
N VAL A 457 26.53 -0.26 5.48
CA VAL A 457 27.16 0.25 6.72
C VAL A 457 26.10 0.53 7.79
N ALA A 458 25.00 1.19 7.41
CA ALA A 458 23.90 1.47 8.33
C ALA A 458 23.26 0.18 8.87
N GLN A 459 23.04 -0.83 8.01
CA GLN A 459 22.52 -2.14 8.43
C GLN A 459 23.45 -2.83 9.43
N GLY A 460 24.77 -2.79 9.19
CA GLY A 460 25.76 -3.36 10.11
C GLY A 460 25.74 -2.67 11.48
N VAL A 461 25.63 -1.34 11.50
CA VAL A 461 25.51 -0.56 12.76
C VAL A 461 24.23 -0.92 13.51
N VAL A 462 23.10 -0.99 12.79
CA VAL A 462 21.80 -1.36 13.37
C VAL A 462 21.84 -2.78 13.91
N GLN A 463 22.37 -3.73 13.16
CA GLN A 463 22.48 -5.13 13.57
C GLN A 463 23.31 -5.29 14.84
N LYS A 464 24.49 -4.66 14.89
CA LYS A 464 25.36 -4.67 16.09
C LYS A 464 24.65 -4.08 17.32
N LYS A 465 23.86 -3.02 17.12
CA LYS A 465 23.08 -2.41 18.22
C LYS A 465 21.93 -3.29 18.68
N LEU A 466 21.29 -4.02 17.78
CA LEU A 466 20.24 -5.00 18.10
C LEU A 466 20.80 -6.21 18.86
N GLU A 467 22.01 -6.65 18.53
CA GLU A 467 22.69 -7.72 19.25
C GLU A 467 23.04 -7.31 20.69
N SER A 468 23.47 -6.05 20.90
CA SER A 468 23.77 -5.51 22.23
C SER A 468 22.51 -5.10 23.02
N ASN A 469 21.39 -4.83 22.34
CA ASN A 469 20.10 -4.49 22.97
C ASN A 469 18.92 -5.06 22.17
N PRO A 470 18.58 -6.33 22.38
CA PRO A 470 17.52 -7.01 21.62
C PRO A 470 16.11 -6.49 21.90
N ASN A 471 15.90 -5.70 22.95
CA ASN A 471 14.60 -5.21 23.39
C ASN A 471 14.25 -3.81 22.86
N LEU A 472 14.98 -3.30 21.85
CA LEU A 472 14.69 -2.01 21.24
C LEU A 472 13.26 -2.01 20.68
N THR A 473 12.51 -0.97 21.04
CA THR A 473 11.17 -0.75 20.49
C THR A 473 11.26 -0.46 18.98
N LYS A 474 10.16 -0.68 18.27
CA LYS A 474 10.07 -0.38 16.83
C LYS A 474 10.45 1.08 16.49
N LYS A 475 10.10 2.03 17.39
CA LYS A 475 10.40 3.46 17.26
C LYS A 475 11.90 3.74 17.42
N GLU A 476 12.51 3.17 18.43
CA GLU A 476 13.96 3.30 18.67
C GLU A 476 14.75 2.69 17.53
N ARG A 477 14.33 1.53 17.04
CA ARG A 477 14.93 0.91 15.85
C ARG A 477 14.81 1.80 14.61
N ALA A 478 13.63 2.36 14.32
CA ALA A 478 13.46 3.28 13.20
C ALA A 478 14.31 4.57 13.34
N LYS A 479 14.43 5.12 14.55
CA LYS A 479 15.30 6.26 14.85
C LYS A 479 16.77 5.88 14.63
N LEU A 480 17.18 4.72 15.11
CA LEU A 480 18.53 4.18 14.91
C LEU A 480 18.85 3.98 13.42
N GLU A 481 17.94 3.37 12.65
CA GLU A 481 18.09 3.18 11.21
C GLU A 481 18.24 4.53 10.48
N ALA A 482 17.40 5.51 10.81
CA ALA A 482 17.46 6.85 10.23
C ALA A 482 18.77 7.59 10.57
N MET A 483 19.23 7.47 11.80
CA MET A 483 20.52 8.06 12.23
C MET A 483 21.72 7.35 11.59
N ALA A 484 21.70 6.03 11.56
CA ALA A 484 22.77 5.23 10.98
C ALA A 484 22.96 5.54 9.49
N ILE A 485 21.89 5.59 8.72
CA ILE A 485 21.98 5.92 7.28
C ILE A 485 22.40 7.37 7.04
N LYS A 486 21.92 8.32 7.84
CA LYS A 486 22.35 9.73 7.75
C LYS A 486 23.85 9.89 8.04
N THR A 487 24.33 9.22 9.07
CA THR A 487 25.75 9.22 9.45
C THR A 487 26.62 8.54 8.39
N ALA A 488 26.17 7.40 7.85
CA ALA A 488 26.89 6.69 6.78
C ALA A 488 27.02 7.55 5.52
N ARG A 489 25.95 8.24 5.08
CA ARG A 489 26.00 9.18 3.95
C ARG A 489 26.99 10.31 4.16
N ARG A 490 26.96 10.93 5.34
CA ARG A 490 27.92 12.01 5.69
C ARG A 490 29.37 11.51 5.61
N ARG A 491 29.66 10.32 6.16
CA ARG A 491 31.00 9.72 6.11
C ARG A 491 31.49 9.42 4.70
N LEU A 492 30.57 9.06 3.80
CA LEU A 492 30.86 8.81 2.39
C LEU A 492 30.85 10.07 1.52
N GLY A 493 30.60 11.25 2.11
CA GLY A 493 30.73 12.54 1.45
C GLY A 493 29.72 12.82 0.33
N TYR A 494 28.49 12.32 0.44
CA TYR A 494 27.46 12.59 -0.56
C TYR A 494 26.08 12.87 0.07
N ASP A 495 25.20 13.49 -0.71
CA ASP A 495 23.81 13.73 -0.35
C ASP A 495 22.85 12.83 -1.17
N ARG A 496 21.64 12.65 -0.65
CA ARG A 496 20.63 11.81 -1.29
C ARG A 496 20.06 12.41 -2.59
N GLU A 497 20.05 13.73 -2.71
CA GLU A 497 19.41 14.42 -3.84
C GLU A 497 20.17 14.15 -5.15
N GLY A 498 21.50 14.06 -5.08
CA GLY A 498 22.34 13.72 -6.22
C GLY A 498 22.25 12.28 -6.72
N THR A 499 21.51 11.39 -6.03
CA THR A 499 21.35 9.99 -6.43
C THR A 499 20.30 9.80 -7.53
N ARG A 500 19.51 10.83 -7.85
CA ARG A 500 18.45 10.80 -8.87
C ARG A 500 18.62 11.91 -9.88
N VAL A 501 18.26 11.61 -11.13
CA VAL A 501 18.20 12.60 -12.22
C VAL A 501 16.83 13.24 -12.20
N VAL A 502 16.79 14.55 -11.99
CA VAL A 502 15.56 15.35 -12.10
C VAL A 502 15.76 16.32 -13.26
N PRO A 503 15.11 16.09 -14.42
CA PRO A 503 15.20 16.99 -15.57
C PRO A 503 14.52 18.33 -15.28
N THR A 504 15.12 19.41 -15.74
CA THR A 504 14.43 20.71 -15.82
C THR A 504 13.42 20.73 -16.98
N PRO A 505 12.47 21.67 -17.04
CA PRO A 505 11.55 21.77 -18.16
C PRO A 505 12.26 21.91 -19.53
N ARG A 506 13.39 22.58 -19.57
CA ARG A 506 14.18 22.79 -20.78
C ARG A 506 14.98 21.56 -21.17
N GLU A 507 15.55 20.85 -20.22
CA GLU A 507 16.16 19.53 -20.44
C GLU A 507 15.13 18.51 -20.92
N TRP A 508 13.89 18.60 -20.40
CA TRP A 508 12.78 17.79 -20.86
C TRP A 508 12.39 18.08 -22.31
N GLU A 509 12.36 19.34 -22.70
CA GLU A 509 12.15 19.72 -24.10
C GLU A 509 13.22 19.15 -25.04
N ALA A 510 14.49 19.19 -24.63
CA ALA A 510 15.59 18.57 -25.34
C ALA A 510 15.37 17.05 -25.54
N ILE A 511 14.91 16.36 -24.49
CA ILE A 511 14.54 14.95 -24.56
C ILE A 511 13.42 14.71 -25.57
N GLN A 512 12.36 15.51 -25.52
CA GLN A 512 11.21 15.39 -26.43
C GLN A 512 11.57 15.63 -27.90
N LYS A 513 12.54 16.50 -28.15
CA LYS A 513 13.05 16.80 -29.50
C LYS A 513 14.08 15.78 -30.03
N GLY A 514 14.37 14.73 -29.24
CA GLY A 514 15.32 13.69 -29.65
C GLY A 514 16.79 14.10 -29.58
N ALA A 515 17.14 15.12 -28.77
CA ALA A 515 18.52 15.59 -28.62
C ALA A 515 19.46 14.56 -27.99
N ILE A 516 18.93 13.56 -27.29
CA ILE A 516 19.70 12.49 -26.63
C ILE A 516 19.48 11.13 -27.28
N SER A 517 20.44 10.21 -27.07
CA SER A 517 20.32 8.84 -27.58
C SER A 517 19.34 8.00 -26.76
N ASN A 518 18.84 6.91 -27.35
CA ASN A 518 18.01 5.92 -26.65
C ASN A 518 18.69 5.38 -25.39
N SER A 519 19.97 5.02 -25.50
CA SER A 519 20.76 4.52 -24.37
C SER A 519 20.85 5.55 -23.24
N MET A 520 21.13 6.81 -23.55
CA MET A 520 21.17 7.87 -22.53
C MET A 520 19.82 8.07 -21.87
N MET A 521 18.73 8.00 -22.64
CA MET A 521 17.37 8.09 -22.10
C MET A 521 17.03 6.92 -21.18
N GLU A 522 17.40 5.70 -21.52
CA GLU A 522 17.22 4.53 -20.68
C GLU A 522 18.00 4.65 -19.35
N HIS A 523 19.23 5.14 -19.41
CA HIS A 523 20.03 5.42 -18.21
C HIS A 523 19.42 6.52 -17.33
N ILE A 524 18.90 7.58 -17.91
CA ILE A 524 18.17 8.64 -17.17
C ILE A 524 16.96 8.03 -16.48
N LEU A 525 16.12 7.28 -17.19
CA LEU A 525 14.92 6.65 -16.62
C LEU A 525 15.23 5.61 -15.53
N ALA A 526 16.38 4.93 -15.63
CA ALA A 526 16.83 3.99 -14.60
C ALA A 526 17.31 4.69 -13.30
N ASN A 527 17.60 5.99 -13.37
CA ASN A 527 18.09 6.80 -12.26
C ASN A 527 17.22 8.04 -11.95
N ALA A 528 16.02 8.12 -12.51
CA ALA A 528 15.06 9.19 -12.26
C ALA A 528 13.88 8.69 -11.42
N ASP A 529 13.08 9.62 -10.90
CA ASP A 529 11.79 9.32 -10.33
C ASP A 529 10.74 9.21 -11.44
N LEU A 530 10.15 8.02 -11.57
CA LEU A 530 9.21 7.72 -12.66
C LEU A 530 7.92 8.55 -12.59
N ASP A 531 7.46 8.90 -11.38
CA ASP A 531 6.24 9.70 -11.22
C ASP A 531 6.48 11.14 -11.69
N THR A 532 7.65 11.69 -11.39
CA THR A 532 8.09 13.00 -11.91
C THR A 532 8.19 12.97 -13.44
N ILE A 533 8.85 11.95 -14.00
CA ILE A 533 8.97 11.79 -15.46
C ILE A 533 7.58 11.62 -16.11
N LYS A 534 6.70 10.84 -15.52
CA LYS A 534 5.32 10.67 -16.00
C LYS A 534 4.56 11.99 -16.02
N SER A 535 4.65 12.78 -14.96
CA SER A 535 3.98 14.08 -14.88
C SER A 535 4.48 15.07 -15.94
N MET A 536 5.75 14.96 -16.35
CA MET A 536 6.34 15.76 -17.43
C MET A 536 5.97 15.24 -18.81
N ALA A 537 5.76 13.93 -18.96
CA ALA A 537 5.48 13.26 -20.22
C ALA A 537 3.99 13.25 -20.61
N LEU A 538 3.10 13.39 -19.65
CA LEU A 538 1.67 13.53 -19.93
C LEU A 538 1.43 14.82 -20.71
N PRO A 539 0.58 14.80 -21.77
CA PRO A 539 0.11 16.02 -22.40
C PRO A 539 -0.52 16.89 -21.30
N ARG A 540 0.10 17.99 -20.98
CA ARG A 540 -0.57 18.99 -20.14
C ARG A 540 -1.76 19.47 -20.95
N GLU A 541 -2.97 19.37 -20.40
CA GLU A 541 -4.08 20.12 -20.94
C GLU A 541 -3.57 21.54 -21.14
N LYS A 542 -3.76 22.09 -22.34
CA LYS A 542 -3.37 23.46 -22.67
C LYS A 542 -4.24 24.40 -21.85
N LEU A 543 -3.94 24.52 -20.55
CA LEU A 543 -4.53 25.58 -19.74
C LEU A 543 -4.18 26.91 -20.43
N PRO A 544 -5.16 27.72 -20.79
CA PRO A 544 -4.88 29.01 -21.40
C PRO A 544 -3.92 29.78 -20.48
N LEU A 545 -2.94 30.45 -21.07
CA LEU A 545 -2.06 31.34 -20.32
C LEU A 545 -2.91 32.34 -19.55
N ALA A 546 -2.70 32.46 -18.24
CA ALA A 546 -3.35 33.48 -17.44
C ALA A 546 -3.03 34.87 -17.99
N GLY A 547 -3.96 35.82 -17.88
CA GLY A 547 -3.77 37.18 -18.38
C GLY A 547 -2.43 37.78 -17.96
N ALA A 548 -2.09 37.69 -16.67
CA ALA A 548 -0.80 38.13 -16.14
C ALA A 548 0.43 37.46 -16.77
N GLN A 549 0.33 36.20 -17.19
CA GLN A 549 1.41 35.51 -17.92
C GLN A 549 1.56 36.03 -19.35
N LYS A 550 0.45 36.31 -20.02
CA LYS A 550 0.42 36.91 -21.35
C LYS A 550 1.06 38.29 -21.37
N ASP A 551 0.69 39.12 -20.41
CA ASP A 551 1.24 40.48 -20.25
C ASP A 551 2.74 40.44 -19.97
N ARG A 552 3.17 39.50 -19.11
CA ARG A 552 4.59 39.34 -18.78
C ARG A 552 5.40 38.81 -19.97
N ILE A 553 4.83 37.97 -20.86
CA ILE A 553 5.47 37.56 -22.10
C ILE A 553 5.71 38.76 -23.01
N LYS A 554 4.70 39.64 -23.18
CA LYS A 554 4.81 40.86 -23.97
C LYS A 554 5.88 41.80 -23.44
N THR A 555 5.86 42.05 -22.12
CA THR A 555 6.85 42.91 -21.47
C THR A 555 8.26 42.39 -21.58
N LEU A 556 8.49 41.11 -21.36
CA LEU A 556 9.82 40.51 -21.50
C LEU A 556 10.29 40.52 -22.95
N ARG A 557 9.36 40.35 -23.89
CA ARG A 557 9.68 40.41 -25.33
C ARG A 557 10.04 41.83 -25.78
N SER A 558 9.30 42.85 -25.35
CA SER A 558 9.63 44.25 -25.62
C SER A 558 10.96 44.67 -24.99
N ASN A 559 11.36 44.05 -23.90
CA ASN A 559 12.66 44.28 -23.25
C ASN A 559 13.81 43.48 -23.88
N GLY A 560 13.60 42.90 -25.08
CA GLY A 560 14.63 42.20 -25.83
C GLY A 560 14.89 40.74 -25.39
N ALA A 561 14.13 40.20 -24.47
CA ALA A 561 14.30 38.81 -24.06
C ALA A 561 13.93 37.84 -25.18
N ASN A 562 14.76 36.82 -25.40
CA ASN A 562 14.48 35.78 -26.34
C ASN A 562 13.47 34.75 -25.79
N THR A 563 12.92 33.92 -26.66
CA THR A 563 11.88 32.93 -26.30
C THR A 563 12.32 31.97 -25.20
N ALA A 564 13.61 31.66 -25.10
CA ALA A 564 14.15 30.77 -24.08
C ALA A 564 14.20 31.47 -22.70
N GLN A 565 14.64 32.72 -22.67
CA GLN A 565 14.68 33.55 -21.46
C GLN A 565 13.28 33.83 -20.92
N ILE A 566 12.31 34.09 -21.82
CA ILE A 566 10.90 34.26 -21.45
C ILE A 566 10.33 32.96 -20.84
N ALA A 567 10.61 31.83 -21.47
CA ALA A 567 10.17 30.52 -20.99
C ALA A 567 10.71 30.20 -19.58
N GLU A 568 11.99 30.49 -19.35
CA GLU A 568 12.67 30.31 -18.08
C GLU A 568 12.09 31.23 -16.97
N ALA A 569 11.94 32.51 -17.28
CA ALA A 569 11.40 33.51 -16.34
C ALA A 569 9.95 33.21 -15.91
N LEU A 570 9.18 32.53 -16.74
CA LEU A 570 7.77 32.19 -16.49
C LEU A 570 7.54 30.73 -16.08
N GLY A 571 8.57 29.90 -16.09
CA GLY A 571 8.45 28.46 -15.79
C GLY A 571 7.55 27.69 -16.78
N ILE A 572 7.48 28.13 -18.05
CA ILE A 572 6.67 27.53 -19.11
C ILE A 572 7.57 27.05 -20.26
N SER A 573 7.02 26.20 -21.14
CA SER A 573 7.81 25.70 -22.29
C SER A 573 8.03 26.78 -23.36
N THR A 574 9.17 26.72 -24.07
CA THR A 574 9.47 27.61 -25.18
C THR A 574 8.44 27.47 -26.33
N ALA A 575 7.88 26.26 -26.51
CA ALA A 575 6.79 26.02 -27.46
C ALA A 575 5.55 26.86 -27.13
N ARG A 576 5.22 26.97 -25.85
CA ARG A 576 4.07 27.74 -25.36
C ARG A 576 4.25 29.26 -25.51
N VAL A 577 5.49 29.72 -25.31
CA VAL A 577 5.84 31.13 -25.57
C VAL A 577 5.74 31.44 -27.09
N ARG A 578 6.26 30.57 -27.95
CA ARG A 578 6.15 30.71 -29.41
C ARG A 578 4.70 30.67 -29.89
N GLU A 579 3.91 29.74 -29.41
CA GLU A 579 2.48 29.63 -29.74
C GLU A 579 1.72 30.93 -29.41
N TYR A 580 2.06 31.56 -28.30
CA TYR A 580 1.46 32.85 -27.92
C TYR A 580 1.98 34.05 -28.72
N LEU A 581 3.27 34.04 -29.12
CA LEU A 581 3.85 35.14 -29.88
C LEU A 581 3.53 35.06 -31.40
N ASN A 582 3.17 33.88 -31.90
CA ASN A 582 2.88 33.62 -33.31
C ASN A 582 1.37 33.49 -33.59
N GLY A 583 0.50 33.47 -32.59
CA GLY A 583 -0.96 33.46 -32.70
C GLY A 583 -1.55 34.73 -32.15
#